data_34cd2f8a7fb52c25c58609565f3a451b
#
_entry.id   34cd2f8a7fb52c25c58609565f3a451b
#
_cell.length_a   1.000
_cell.length_b   1.000
_cell.length_c   1.000
_cell.angle_alpha   90.00
_cell.angle_beta   90.00
_cell.angle_gamma   90.00
#
_symmetry.space_group_name_H-M   'P 1'
#
loop_
_entity.id
_entity.type
_entity.pdbx_description
1 polymer ?
#
loop_
_entity_poly.entity_id
_entity_poly.type
_entity_poly.pdbx_seq_one_letter_code
_entity_poly.pdbx_strand_id
1 'polypeptide(L)'
;LFIIILICMQRDPIKSIPEWEEIASVSMSVQNMWLMATSLNIGSYWSSPKLISSIGKFTPLGKGEKCLGIFYMGKYDEETISRNPGPIEKKVSWLN
;
A
#
# COMPACT_ATOMS: atom_id res chain seq x y z
N LEU A 1 13.66 -0.61 -15.95
CA LEU A 1 12.25 -0.27 -16.02
C LEU A 1 11.71 0.12 -14.64
N PHE A 2 10.93 1.16 -14.58
CA PHE A 2 10.47 1.75 -13.35
C PHE A 2 8.99 2.11 -13.49
N ILE A 3 8.18 1.69 -12.53
CA ILE A 3 6.74 1.92 -12.55
C ILE A 3 6.32 2.64 -11.27
N ILE A 4 5.49 3.66 -11.41
CA ILE A 4 4.90 4.39 -10.30
C ILE A 4 3.38 4.21 -10.37
N ILE A 5 2.79 3.76 -9.29
CA ILE A 5 1.35 3.55 -9.19
C ILE A 5 0.81 4.41 -8.05
N LEU A 6 -0.17 5.25 -8.36
CA LEU A 6 -0.88 5.98 -7.33
C LEU A 6 -1.92 5.06 -6.70
N ILE A 7 -1.87 4.91 -5.39
CA ILE A 7 -2.84 4.10 -4.64
C ILE A 7 -3.96 5.03 -4.20
N CYS A 8 -5.13 4.83 -4.77
CA CYS A 8 -6.28 5.67 -4.49
C CYS A 8 -7.44 4.84 -3.96
N MET A 9 -8.25 5.45 -3.11
CA MET A 9 -9.49 4.85 -2.64
C MET A 9 -10.67 5.72 -3.06
N GLN A 10 -11.80 5.10 -3.32
CA GLN A 10 -13.08 5.78 -3.53
C GLN A 10 -13.94 5.56 -2.29
N ARG A 11 -14.32 6.64 -1.64
CA ARG A 11 -15.22 6.56 -0.49
C ARG A 11 -16.61 6.12 -0.94
N ASP A 12 -17.22 5.19 -0.21
CA ASP A 12 -18.60 4.81 -0.45
C ASP A 12 -19.50 6.05 -0.30
N PRO A 13 -20.29 6.40 -1.33
CA PRO A 13 -21.12 7.62 -1.29
C PRO A 13 -22.12 7.65 -0.13
N ILE A 14 -22.62 6.50 0.29
CA ILE A 14 -23.59 6.42 1.39
C ILE A 14 -22.91 6.19 2.74
N LYS A 15 -21.58 6.05 2.75
CA LYS A 15 -20.76 5.87 3.95
C LYS A 15 -21.29 4.76 4.86
N SER A 16 -21.64 3.62 4.27
CA SER A 16 -22.21 2.48 4.98
C SER A 16 -21.20 1.78 5.89
N ILE A 17 -19.91 1.98 5.62
CA ILE A 17 -18.83 1.42 6.45
C ILE A 17 -17.85 2.53 6.86
N PRO A 18 -17.10 2.34 7.96
CA PRO A 18 -16.10 3.32 8.37
C PRO A 18 -15.00 3.49 7.32
N GLU A 19 -14.48 4.70 7.19
CA GLU A 19 -13.41 5.01 6.24
C GLU A 19 -12.17 4.13 6.44
N TRP A 20 -11.83 3.82 7.70
CA TRP A 20 -10.65 2.99 7.98
C TRP A 20 -10.77 1.58 7.38
N GLU A 21 -11.99 1.03 7.30
CA GLU A 21 -12.20 -0.27 6.67
C GLU A 21 -11.98 -0.19 5.15
N GLU A 22 -12.39 0.89 4.54
CA GLU A 22 -12.15 1.11 3.11
C GLU A 22 -10.64 1.25 2.83
N ILE A 23 -9.94 2.00 3.68
CA ILE A 23 -8.48 2.14 3.58
C ILE A 23 -7.81 0.78 3.77
N ALA A 24 -8.23 0.02 4.78
CA ALA A 24 -7.68 -1.31 5.04
C ALA A 24 -7.89 -2.25 3.85
N SER A 25 -9.06 -2.19 3.22
CA SER A 25 -9.38 -3.00 2.05
C SER A 25 -8.42 -2.71 0.88
N VAL A 26 -8.17 -1.44 0.60
CA VAL A 26 -7.21 -1.03 -0.44
C VAL A 26 -5.81 -1.51 -0.07
N SER A 27 -5.43 -1.39 1.19
CA SER A 27 -4.11 -1.82 1.67
C SER A 27 -3.89 -3.32 1.48
N MET A 28 -4.94 -4.13 1.68
CA MET A 28 -4.86 -5.58 1.44
C MET A 28 -4.59 -5.88 -0.04
N SER A 29 -5.22 -5.16 -0.96
CA SER A 29 -4.96 -5.37 -2.39
C SER A 29 -3.55 -4.94 -2.78
N VAL A 30 -3.00 -3.91 -2.15
CA VAL A 30 -1.61 -3.51 -2.35
C VAL A 30 -0.66 -4.61 -1.86
N GLN A 31 -0.94 -5.24 -0.73
CA GLN A 31 -0.14 -6.35 -0.23
C GLN A 31 -0.11 -7.51 -1.22
N ASN A 32 -1.25 -7.84 -1.82
CA ASN A 32 -1.30 -8.89 -2.84
C ASN A 32 -0.43 -8.55 -4.05
N MET A 33 -0.48 -7.31 -4.50
CA MET A 33 0.35 -6.82 -5.59
C MET A 33 1.84 -6.89 -5.23
N TRP A 34 2.18 -6.54 -3.99
CA TRP A 34 3.55 -6.57 -3.48
C TRP A 34 4.10 -8.00 -3.43
N LEU A 35 3.30 -8.94 -2.94
CA LEU A 35 3.69 -10.35 -2.89
C LEU A 35 3.93 -10.90 -4.30
N MET A 36 3.08 -10.56 -5.25
CA MET A 36 3.26 -10.98 -6.64
C MET A 36 4.54 -10.38 -7.21
N ALA A 37 4.80 -9.11 -6.98
CA ALA A 37 6.02 -8.45 -7.44
C ALA A 37 7.27 -9.15 -6.89
N THR A 38 7.26 -9.49 -5.59
CA THR A 38 8.36 -10.21 -4.95
C THR A 38 8.58 -11.58 -5.60
N SER A 39 7.51 -12.29 -5.92
CA SER A 39 7.62 -13.60 -6.58
C SER A 39 8.22 -13.51 -7.98
N LEU A 40 8.14 -12.34 -8.61
CA LEU A 40 8.71 -12.08 -9.93
C LEU A 40 10.08 -11.38 -9.85
N ASN A 41 10.67 -11.32 -8.68
CA ASN A 41 11.95 -10.63 -8.41
C ASN A 41 11.90 -9.14 -8.76
N ILE A 42 10.76 -8.52 -8.55
CA ILE A 42 10.57 -7.07 -8.72
C ILE A 42 10.57 -6.42 -7.34
N GLY A 43 11.46 -5.45 -7.15
CA GLY A 43 11.50 -4.66 -5.94
C GLY A 43 10.36 -3.65 -5.91
N SER A 44 9.76 -3.47 -4.75
CA SER A 44 8.65 -2.52 -4.61
C SER A 44 8.57 -1.99 -3.18
N TYR A 45 7.96 -0.83 -3.03
CA TYR A 45 7.63 -0.29 -1.72
C TYR A 45 6.54 0.78 -1.83
N TRP A 46 5.85 0.99 -0.73
CA TRP A 46 4.81 2.01 -0.60
C TRP A 46 5.38 3.22 0.14
N SER A 47 5.25 4.40 -0.46
CA SER A 47 5.66 5.66 0.12
C SER A 47 4.46 6.57 0.33
N SER A 48 4.45 7.29 1.44
CA SER A 48 3.43 8.31 1.73
C SER A 48 4.11 9.64 1.98
N PRO A 49 4.62 10.30 0.93
CA PRO A 49 5.30 11.58 1.09
C PRO A 49 4.32 12.68 1.48
N LYS A 50 4.84 13.75 2.10
CA LYS A 50 4.03 14.91 2.50
C LYS A 50 3.26 15.52 1.33
N LEU A 51 3.79 15.40 0.11
CA LEU A 51 3.18 15.91 -1.11
C LEU A 51 1.90 15.17 -1.52
N ILE A 52 1.59 14.05 -0.87
CA ILE A 52 0.43 13.26 -1.24
C ILE A 52 -0.88 14.03 -1.09
N SER A 53 -0.95 14.93 -0.13
CA SER A 53 -2.13 15.78 0.07
C SER A 53 -2.35 16.77 -1.07
N SER A 54 -1.31 17.04 -1.87
CA SER A 54 -1.36 17.95 -3.00
C SER A 54 -1.42 17.23 -4.35
N ILE A 55 -1.55 15.91 -4.34
CA ILE A 55 -1.49 15.10 -5.56
C ILE A 55 -2.60 15.46 -6.56
N GLY A 56 -3.74 15.95 -6.07
CA GLY A 56 -4.85 16.37 -6.91
C GLY A 56 -4.52 17.52 -7.85
N LYS A 57 -3.44 18.26 -7.59
CA LYS A 57 -2.95 19.32 -8.49
C LYS A 57 -2.28 18.75 -9.74
N PHE A 58 -1.78 17.53 -9.66
CA PHE A 58 -1.05 16.86 -10.74
C PHE A 58 -1.89 15.80 -11.42
N THR A 59 -2.74 15.12 -10.65
CA THR A 59 -3.62 14.06 -11.13
C THR A 59 -5.02 14.33 -10.61
N PRO A 60 -6.01 14.58 -11.50
CA PRO A 60 -7.37 14.86 -11.05
C PRO A 60 -7.94 13.71 -10.24
N LEU A 61 -8.46 14.02 -9.07
CA LEU A 61 -9.17 13.06 -8.22
C LEU A 61 -10.66 13.37 -8.29
N GLY A 62 -11.47 12.32 -8.39
CA GLY A 62 -12.91 12.44 -8.40
C GLY A 62 -13.48 12.75 -7.02
N LYS A 63 -14.78 13.00 -6.95
CA LYS A 63 -15.48 13.25 -5.70
C LYS A 63 -15.41 12.00 -4.81
N GLY A 64 -14.99 12.18 -3.57
CA GLY A 64 -14.82 11.08 -2.62
C GLY A 64 -13.56 10.24 -2.86
N GLU A 65 -12.75 10.58 -3.84
CA GLU A 65 -11.50 9.88 -4.14
C GLU A 65 -10.35 10.50 -3.36
N LYS A 66 -9.51 9.63 -2.80
CA LYS A 66 -8.39 10.04 -1.97
C LYS A 66 -7.16 9.22 -2.31
N CYS A 67 -6.04 9.88 -2.51
CA CYS A 67 -4.76 9.21 -2.73
C CYS A 67 -4.14 8.84 -1.38
N LEU A 68 -3.80 7.55 -1.21
CA LEU A 68 -3.24 7.01 0.02
C LEU A 68 -1.72 6.91 -0.03
N GLY A 69 -1.13 7.04 -1.19
CA GLY A 69 0.31 6.93 -1.33
C GLY A 69 0.73 6.57 -2.72
N ILE A 70 2.03 6.35 -2.86
CA ILE A 70 2.66 5.99 -4.13
C ILE A 70 3.35 4.64 -3.97
N PHE A 71 3.08 3.72 -4.87
CA PHE A 71 3.69 2.41 -4.88
C PHE A 71 4.70 2.36 -6.02
N TYR A 72 5.95 2.08 -5.69
CA TYR A 72 7.06 2.03 -6.63
C TYR A 72 7.41 0.59 -6.94
N MET A 73 7.66 0.28 -8.20
CA MET A 73 8.07 -1.03 -8.65
C MET A 73 9.24 -0.89 -9.63
N GLY A 74 10.23 -1.76 -9.49
CA GLY A 74 11.37 -1.74 -10.39
C GLY A 74 12.34 -2.88 -10.12
N LYS A 75 13.27 -3.09 -11.04
CA LYS A 75 14.35 -4.04 -10.82
C LYS A 75 15.33 -3.46 -9.81
N TYR A 76 15.89 -4.32 -8.99
CA TYR A 76 16.87 -3.96 -7.98
C TYR A 76 18.05 -4.92 -8.02
N ASP A 77 19.20 -4.48 -7.52
CA ASP A 77 20.35 -5.35 -7.35
C ASP A 77 20.09 -6.31 -6.17
N GLU A 78 20.51 -7.57 -6.34
CA GLU A 78 20.23 -8.65 -5.40
C GLU A 78 21.05 -8.54 -4.10
N GLU A 79 20.98 -7.43 -3.41
CA GLU A 79 21.44 -7.38 -2.02
C GLU A 79 20.29 -7.84 -1.13
N THR A 80 20.39 -9.09 -0.69
CA THR A 80 19.45 -9.63 0.27
C THR A 80 19.66 -8.99 1.63
N ILE A 81 18.79 -8.05 1.97
CA ILE A 81 18.70 -7.57 3.35
C ILE A 81 17.90 -8.63 4.11
N SER A 82 18.56 -9.34 5.02
CA SER A 82 17.87 -10.32 5.84
C SER A 82 16.96 -9.61 6.84
N ARG A 83 15.71 -10.02 6.84
CA ARG A 83 14.73 -9.55 7.80
C ARG A 83 14.76 -10.46 9.03
N ASN A 84 14.75 -9.87 10.22
CA ASN A 84 14.64 -10.60 11.48
C ASN A 84 13.37 -10.12 12.23
N PRO A 85 12.20 -10.68 11.93
CA PRO A 85 10.95 -10.19 12.49
C PRO A 85 10.69 -10.55 13.95
N GLY A 86 11.53 -11.36 14.57
CA GLY A 86 11.29 -11.86 15.91
C GLY A 86 10.22 -12.96 15.96
N PRO A 87 10.09 -13.67 17.09
CA PRO A 87 9.15 -14.78 17.20
C PRO A 87 7.70 -14.31 17.29
N ILE A 88 6.83 -15.02 16.60
CA ILE A 88 5.40 -14.72 16.56
C ILE A 88 4.74 -14.88 17.92
N GLU A 89 5.26 -15.77 18.76
CA GLU A 89 4.72 -16.07 20.09
C GLU A 89 4.64 -14.83 21.00
N LYS A 90 5.53 -13.87 20.76
CA LYS A 90 5.55 -12.62 21.51
C LYS A 90 4.53 -11.61 20.99
N LYS A 91 3.92 -11.85 19.84
CA LYS A 91 3.04 -10.93 19.14
C LYS A 91 1.59 -11.38 19.11
N VAL A 92 1.33 -12.62 19.52
CA VAL A 92 0.01 -13.23 19.45
C VAL A 92 -0.37 -13.75 20.83
N SER A 93 -1.59 -13.43 21.25
CA SER A 93 -2.20 -13.97 22.47
C SER A 93 -3.41 -14.82 22.07
N TRP A 94 -3.51 -16.01 22.68
CA TRP A 94 -4.62 -16.90 22.46
C TRP A 94 -5.62 -16.78 23.60
N LEU A 95 -6.88 -16.59 23.25
CA LEU A 95 -7.97 -16.55 24.25
C LEU A 95 -8.62 -17.90 24.34
N ASN A 96 -8.65 -18.45 25.57
CA ASN A 96 -9.28 -19.74 25.87
C ASN A 96 -10.69 -19.53 26.44
#